data_8ff563119a04432b8cac0ee33c9a77af
#
_entry.id   8ff563119a04432b8cac0ee33c9a77af
#
_cell.length_a   1.000
_cell.length_b   1.000
_cell.length_c   1.000
_cell.angle_alpha   90.00
_cell.angle_beta   90.00
_cell.angle_gamma   90.00
#
_symmetry.space_group_name_H-M   'P 1'
#
loop_
_entity.id
_entity.type
_entity.pdbx_description
1 polymer ?
#
loop_
_entity_poly.entity_id
_entity_poly.type
_entity_poly.pdbx_seq_one_letter_code
_entity_poly.pdbx_strand_id
1 'polypeptide(L)'
;ESDNTNKIFLNSIIVDPIDGTTNFVNKLPHTAISVGVYKDKKPFIGIVYNPILDELYTAVVGEGAYCNNERIEVSDESDFQKALISTGFPYTSGTCEDDLNDVIKKIQYILPRCQDIRRLGSAALDLCYVAKGVYEGYYEMNLKAWDVSAGLIILQEAGGKVSNIDGKDYVLFENKYILASNGSIHDELIKNLNT
;
A
#
# COMPACT_ATOMS: atom_id res chain seq x y z
N GLU A 1 -15.22 -9.35 19.94
CA GLU A 1 -16.26 -8.73 19.09
C GLU A 1 -15.58 -8.01 17.95
N SER A 2 -15.78 -8.47 16.72
CA SER A 2 -15.33 -7.78 15.51
C SER A 2 -16.30 -6.63 15.23
N ASP A 3 -15.95 -5.43 15.65
CA ASP A 3 -16.74 -4.24 15.37
C ASP A 3 -16.29 -3.70 13.99
N ASN A 4 -17.13 -3.90 12.97
CA ASN A 4 -16.93 -3.38 11.62
C ASN A 4 -17.21 -1.87 11.55
N THR A 5 -16.59 -1.07 12.40
CA THR A 5 -16.75 0.38 12.39
C THR A 5 -15.69 1.05 11.53
N ASN A 6 -16.12 1.97 10.66
CA ASN A 6 -15.23 2.79 9.82
C ASN A 6 -14.55 3.91 10.63
N LYS A 7 -13.92 3.57 11.76
CA LYS A 7 -13.20 4.53 12.61
C LYS A 7 -12.15 3.85 13.49
N ILE A 8 -11.11 4.59 13.82
CA ILE A 8 -10.11 4.16 14.80
C ILE A 8 -10.58 4.54 16.20
N PHE A 9 -10.65 3.57 17.09
CA PHE A 9 -10.86 3.79 18.52
C PHE A 9 -9.58 4.24 19.20
N LEU A 10 -9.65 4.56 20.49
CA LEU A 10 -8.50 5.01 21.28
C LEU A 10 -7.32 4.03 21.17
N ASN A 11 -7.61 2.73 21.31
CA ASN A 11 -6.67 1.65 21.01
C ASN A 11 -7.36 0.68 20.07
N SER A 12 -6.74 0.39 18.94
CA SER A 12 -7.30 -0.48 17.90
C SER A 12 -6.24 -1.44 17.37
N ILE A 13 -6.67 -2.66 17.08
CA ILE A 13 -5.93 -3.59 16.25
C ILE A 13 -6.77 -3.81 14.99
N ILE A 14 -6.20 -3.49 13.84
CA ILE A 14 -6.83 -3.64 12.53
C ILE A 14 -6.17 -4.82 11.85
N VAL A 15 -6.94 -5.84 11.52
CA VAL A 15 -6.41 -7.11 10.99
C VAL A 15 -7.04 -7.42 9.65
N ASP A 16 -6.22 -7.74 8.67
CA ASP A 16 -6.62 -8.53 7.51
C ASP A 16 -6.01 -9.94 7.66
N PRO A 17 -6.82 -10.97 7.92
CA PRO A 17 -6.31 -12.32 8.08
C PRO A 17 -5.84 -12.96 6.77
N ILE A 18 -6.31 -12.48 5.62
CA ILE A 18 -5.91 -12.96 4.29
C ILE A 18 -6.03 -11.81 3.28
N ASP A 19 -5.04 -10.91 3.27
CA ASP A 19 -4.90 -9.95 2.18
C ASP A 19 -4.51 -10.67 0.89
N GLY A 20 -5.15 -10.29 -0.23
CA GLY A 20 -5.06 -11.03 -1.49
C GLY A 20 -6.00 -12.25 -1.54
N THR A 21 -7.23 -12.15 -1.01
CA THR A 21 -8.22 -13.25 -0.96
C THR A 21 -8.46 -13.90 -2.33
N THR A 22 -8.51 -13.13 -3.41
CA THR A 22 -8.65 -13.67 -4.78
C THR A 22 -7.46 -14.56 -5.14
N ASN A 23 -6.24 -14.16 -4.78
CA ASN A 23 -5.04 -14.96 -4.98
C ASN A 23 -5.12 -16.27 -4.20
N PHE A 24 -5.50 -16.16 -2.91
CA PHE A 24 -5.62 -17.31 -2.02
C PHE A 24 -6.60 -18.37 -2.55
N VAL A 25 -7.81 -17.96 -2.94
CA VAL A 25 -8.84 -18.86 -3.49
C VAL A 25 -8.38 -19.56 -4.77
N ASN A 26 -7.63 -18.83 -5.61
CA ASN A 26 -7.12 -19.35 -6.88
C ASN A 26 -5.73 -20.01 -6.75
N LYS A 27 -5.21 -20.19 -5.53
CA LYS A 27 -3.92 -20.83 -5.24
C LYS A 27 -2.73 -20.09 -5.88
N LEU A 28 -2.86 -18.79 -6.11
CA LEU A 28 -1.74 -17.94 -6.50
C LEU A 28 -0.91 -17.63 -5.25
N PRO A 29 0.42 -17.89 -5.23
CA PRO A 29 1.25 -17.79 -4.04
C PRO A 29 1.65 -16.34 -3.72
N HIS A 30 0.65 -15.45 -3.56
CA HIS A 30 0.86 -14.05 -3.24
C HIS A 30 -0.27 -13.54 -2.33
N THR A 31 -0.12 -13.79 -1.03
CA THR A 31 -1.08 -13.43 0.02
C THR A 31 -0.35 -13.06 1.29
N ALA A 32 -0.98 -12.27 2.15
CA ALA A 32 -0.40 -11.86 3.41
C ALA A 32 -1.40 -11.88 4.57
N ILE A 33 -0.86 -11.88 5.80
CA ILE A 33 -1.55 -11.51 7.02
C ILE A 33 -1.09 -10.11 7.38
N SER A 34 -2.03 -9.18 7.59
CA SER A 34 -1.76 -7.77 7.88
C SER A 34 -2.33 -7.39 9.24
N VAL A 35 -1.51 -6.79 10.12
CA VAL A 35 -1.90 -6.36 11.47
C VAL A 35 -1.36 -4.95 11.74
N GLY A 36 -2.25 -3.97 11.80
CA GLY A 36 -1.94 -2.60 12.21
C GLY A 36 -2.40 -2.33 13.64
N VAL A 37 -1.51 -1.89 14.51
CA VAL A 37 -1.82 -1.50 15.90
C VAL A 37 -1.80 0.01 16.00
N TYR A 38 -2.86 0.57 16.57
CA TYR A 38 -3.04 2.00 16.80
C TYR A 38 -3.23 2.25 18.29
N LYS A 39 -2.47 3.18 18.84
CA LYS A 39 -2.53 3.61 20.23
C LYS A 39 -2.85 5.10 20.29
N ASP A 40 -3.81 5.50 21.11
CA ASP A 40 -4.28 6.88 21.20
C ASP A 40 -4.69 7.46 19.82
N LYS A 41 -5.32 6.61 18.98
CA LYS A 41 -5.71 6.87 17.58
C LYS A 41 -4.55 7.14 16.63
N LYS A 42 -3.30 6.92 17.04
CA LYS A 42 -2.10 7.09 16.21
C LYS A 42 -1.52 5.74 15.81
N PRO A 43 -0.89 5.65 14.64
CA PRO A 43 -0.11 4.48 14.25
C PRO A 43 0.91 4.12 15.34
N PHE A 44 1.11 2.83 15.60
CA PHE A 44 2.07 2.38 16.61
C PHE A 44 2.92 1.20 16.13
N ILE A 45 2.29 0.10 15.67
CA ILE A 45 3.01 -1.08 15.16
C ILE A 45 2.37 -1.53 13.84
N GLY A 46 3.20 -1.84 12.84
CA GLY A 46 2.81 -2.52 11.60
C GLY A 46 3.46 -3.88 11.49
N ILE A 47 2.67 -4.90 11.14
CA ILE A 47 3.14 -6.27 10.90
C ILE A 47 2.46 -6.79 9.64
N VAL A 48 3.25 -7.23 8.66
CA VAL A 48 2.77 -7.93 7.45
C VAL A 48 3.59 -9.20 7.28
N TYR A 49 2.93 -10.34 7.17
CA TYR A 49 3.60 -11.61 6.97
C TYR A 49 3.16 -12.28 5.67
N ASN A 50 4.12 -12.53 4.79
CA ASN A 50 3.94 -13.34 3.59
C ASN A 50 4.33 -14.80 3.92
N PRO A 51 3.37 -15.71 4.12
CA PRO A 51 3.67 -17.08 4.54
C PRO A 51 4.28 -17.94 3.43
N ILE A 52 4.21 -17.49 2.17
CA ILE A 52 4.72 -18.24 1.02
C ILE A 52 6.23 -18.03 0.86
N LEU A 53 6.67 -16.77 1.00
CA LEU A 53 8.09 -16.42 0.91
C LEU A 53 8.79 -16.41 2.27
N ASP A 54 8.04 -16.65 3.35
CA ASP A 54 8.51 -16.54 4.74
C ASP A 54 9.14 -15.17 5.03
N GLU A 55 8.46 -14.11 4.56
CA GLU A 55 8.86 -12.72 4.77
C GLU A 55 8.00 -12.08 5.84
N LEU A 56 8.59 -11.73 6.97
CA LEU A 56 7.94 -11.01 8.07
C LEU A 56 8.41 -9.54 8.05
N TYR A 57 7.52 -8.65 7.63
CA TYR A 57 7.73 -7.20 7.67
C TYR A 57 7.20 -6.66 9.00
N THR A 58 8.01 -5.87 9.70
CA THR A 58 7.64 -5.27 10.98
C THR A 58 8.13 -3.84 11.07
N ALA A 59 7.36 -3.00 11.76
CA ALA A 59 7.78 -1.66 12.14
C ALA A 59 7.14 -1.25 13.47
N VAL A 60 7.90 -0.51 14.27
CA VAL A 60 7.42 0.24 15.44
C VAL A 60 7.73 1.70 15.17
N VAL A 61 6.74 2.58 15.39
CA VAL A 61 6.91 4.02 15.11
C VAL A 61 8.11 4.58 15.86
N GLY A 62 9.06 5.17 15.13
CA GLY A 62 10.31 5.72 15.62
C GLY A 62 11.48 4.72 15.72
N GLU A 63 11.28 3.44 15.37
CA GLU A 63 12.33 2.42 15.49
C GLU A 63 12.78 1.87 14.12
N GLY A 64 12.13 2.29 13.03
CA GLY A 64 12.41 1.86 11.66
C GLY A 64 11.63 0.61 11.25
N ALA A 65 11.83 0.19 9.99
CA ALA A 65 11.18 -0.96 9.38
C ALA A 65 12.17 -2.11 9.14
N TYR A 66 11.67 -3.34 9.23
CA TYR A 66 12.48 -4.55 9.12
C TYR A 66 11.75 -5.62 8.29
N CYS A 67 12.52 -6.43 7.54
CA CYS A 67 12.08 -7.67 6.94
C CYS A 67 12.96 -8.81 7.47
N ASN A 68 12.36 -9.80 8.14
CA ASN A 68 13.10 -10.91 8.78
C ASN A 68 14.26 -10.44 9.67
N ASN A 69 14.03 -9.37 10.46
CA ASN A 69 14.99 -8.70 11.34
C ASN A 69 16.12 -7.93 10.62
N GLU A 70 16.15 -7.89 9.29
CA GLU A 70 17.03 -7.01 8.53
C GLU A 70 16.35 -5.68 8.29
N ARG A 71 17.04 -4.57 8.57
CA ARG A 71 16.50 -3.23 8.34
C ARG A 71 16.26 -3.01 6.86
N ILE A 72 15.10 -2.46 6.54
CA ILE A 72 14.71 -2.11 5.17
C ILE A 72 14.53 -0.60 5.04
N GLU A 73 14.80 -0.09 3.84
CA GLU A 73 14.62 1.29 3.46
C GLU A 73 14.08 1.35 2.01
N VAL A 74 13.36 2.41 1.69
CA VAL A 74 12.89 2.66 0.32
C VAL A 74 14.06 2.87 -0.63
N SER A 75 13.85 2.70 -1.94
CA SER A 75 14.86 2.96 -2.97
C SER A 75 15.19 4.47 -3.07
N ASP A 76 16.36 4.78 -3.61
CA ASP A 76 16.81 6.14 -3.90
C ASP A 76 16.60 6.57 -5.37
N GLU A 77 15.96 5.71 -6.19
CA GLU A 77 15.67 6.01 -7.59
C GLU A 77 14.73 7.25 -7.70
N SER A 78 15.16 8.22 -8.49
CA SER A 78 14.44 9.47 -8.72
C SER A 78 13.97 9.67 -10.16
N ASP A 79 14.40 8.79 -11.08
CA ASP A 79 13.99 8.81 -12.48
C ASP A 79 12.70 8.00 -12.65
N PHE A 80 11.59 8.69 -12.89
CA PHE A 80 10.28 8.04 -13.06
C PHE A 80 10.26 7.02 -14.21
N GLN A 81 11.09 7.21 -15.24
CA GLN A 81 11.20 6.26 -16.36
C GLN A 81 11.84 4.92 -15.94
N LYS A 82 12.55 4.90 -14.82
CA LYS A 82 13.14 3.69 -14.24
C LYS A 82 12.30 3.13 -13.09
N ALA A 83 11.26 3.84 -12.70
CA ALA A 83 10.42 3.44 -11.59
C ALA A 83 9.57 2.21 -11.92
N LEU A 84 9.61 1.20 -11.05
CA LEU A 84 8.66 0.10 -11.05
C LEU A 84 7.48 0.48 -10.16
N ILE A 85 6.29 0.59 -10.76
CA ILE A 85 5.08 1.03 -10.08
C ILE A 85 4.17 -0.16 -9.83
N SER A 86 3.53 -0.25 -8.66
CA SER A 86 2.45 -1.21 -8.44
C SER A 86 1.09 -0.54 -8.34
N THR A 87 0.04 -1.30 -8.64
CA THR A 87 -1.36 -0.84 -8.55
C THR A 87 -2.29 -2.02 -8.29
N GLY A 88 -3.50 -1.70 -7.85
CA GLY A 88 -4.59 -2.66 -7.75
C GLY A 88 -5.82 -2.23 -8.54
N PHE A 89 -6.83 -3.08 -8.54
CA PHE A 89 -8.12 -2.81 -9.16
C PHE A 89 -9.19 -2.72 -8.08
N PRO A 90 -10.06 -1.71 -8.13
CA PRO A 90 -11.08 -1.53 -7.11
C PRO A 90 -12.06 -2.71 -7.08
N TYR A 91 -12.54 -3.07 -5.92
CA TYR A 91 -13.59 -4.10 -5.76
C TYR A 91 -14.88 -3.76 -6.52
N THR A 92 -15.04 -2.48 -6.88
CA THR A 92 -16.19 -1.96 -7.64
C THR A 92 -16.01 -2.05 -9.16
N SER A 93 -14.89 -2.55 -9.67
CA SER A 93 -14.60 -2.58 -11.12
C SER A 93 -15.64 -3.32 -11.96
N GLY A 94 -16.35 -4.29 -11.38
CA GLY A 94 -17.46 -5.00 -12.06
C GLY A 94 -18.84 -4.33 -11.89
N THR A 95 -18.97 -3.27 -11.08
CA THR A 95 -20.25 -2.66 -10.73
C THR A 95 -20.29 -1.15 -10.87
N CYS A 96 -19.13 -0.50 -11.01
CA CYS A 96 -18.98 0.95 -11.19
C CYS A 96 -18.09 1.24 -12.41
N GLU A 97 -18.72 1.67 -13.50
CA GLU A 97 -18.03 1.95 -14.76
C GLU A 97 -17.08 3.15 -14.61
N ASP A 98 -17.43 4.16 -13.80
CA ASP A 98 -16.57 5.32 -13.57
C ASP A 98 -15.26 4.92 -12.85
N ASP A 99 -15.32 4.03 -11.86
CA ASP A 99 -14.13 3.52 -11.17
C ASP A 99 -13.23 2.72 -12.12
N LEU A 100 -13.82 1.88 -12.96
CA LEU A 100 -13.09 1.12 -13.97
C LEU A 100 -12.40 2.05 -14.98
N ASN A 101 -13.12 3.01 -15.53
CA ASN A 101 -12.59 3.97 -16.51
C ASN A 101 -11.46 4.82 -15.91
N ASP A 102 -11.61 5.25 -14.65
CA ASP A 102 -10.58 6.03 -13.96
C ASP A 102 -9.28 5.22 -13.78
N VAL A 103 -9.36 3.97 -13.34
CA VAL A 103 -8.18 3.09 -13.22
C VAL A 103 -7.52 2.83 -14.56
N ILE A 104 -8.29 2.49 -15.59
CA ILE A 104 -7.75 2.23 -16.94
C ILE A 104 -7.06 3.48 -17.50
N LYS A 105 -7.66 4.66 -17.33
CA LYS A 105 -7.06 5.93 -17.75
C LYS A 105 -5.70 6.16 -17.06
N LYS A 106 -5.61 5.92 -15.76
CA LYS A 106 -4.37 6.06 -14.99
C LYS A 106 -3.27 5.09 -15.47
N ILE A 107 -3.62 3.83 -15.70
CA ILE A 107 -2.70 2.84 -16.25
C ILE A 107 -2.21 3.27 -17.65
N GLN A 108 -3.10 3.66 -18.54
CA GLN A 108 -2.75 4.13 -19.88
C GLN A 108 -1.80 5.34 -19.85
N TYR A 109 -1.91 6.19 -18.84
CA TYR A 109 -1.06 7.36 -18.71
C TYR A 109 0.29 7.04 -18.06
N ILE A 110 0.33 6.20 -17.02
CA ILE A 110 1.55 5.88 -16.27
C ILE A 110 2.44 4.89 -17.04
N LEU A 111 1.87 3.82 -17.60
CA LEU A 111 2.62 2.72 -18.21
C LEU A 111 3.68 3.16 -19.24
N PRO A 112 3.43 4.10 -20.17
CA PRO A 112 4.45 4.55 -21.12
C PRO A 112 5.51 5.48 -20.53
N ARG A 113 5.41 5.85 -19.25
CA ARG A 113 6.28 6.83 -18.57
C ARG A 113 7.13 6.22 -17.44
N CYS A 114 6.80 5.03 -16.98
CA CYS A 114 7.58 4.29 -15.98
C CYS A 114 8.27 3.08 -16.61
N GLN A 115 9.09 2.38 -15.84
CA GLN A 115 9.75 1.15 -16.30
C GLN A 115 8.74 0.07 -16.61
N ASP A 116 7.79 -0.18 -15.69
CA ASP A 116 6.73 -1.16 -15.84
C ASP A 116 5.70 -1.00 -14.70
N ILE A 117 4.54 -1.67 -14.84
CA ILE A 117 3.52 -1.73 -13.79
C ILE A 117 3.35 -3.17 -13.31
N ARG A 118 3.19 -3.35 -12.00
CA ARG A 118 2.83 -4.63 -11.37
C ARG A 118 1.42 -4.54 -10.79
N ARG A 119 0.68 -5.64 -10.94
CA ARG A 119 -0.65 -5.82 -10.32
C ARG A 119 -0.70 -7.22 -9.71
N LEU A 120 -0.19 -7.35 -8.49
CA LEU A 120 -0.08 -8.65 -7.82
C LEU A 120 -1.27 -8.98 -6.92
N GLY A 121 -2.03 -7.97 -6.46
CA GLY A 121 -3.32 -8.14 -5.79
C GLY A 121 -3.23 -8.45 -4.30
N SER A 122 -2.25 -7.85 -3.63
CA SER A 122 -2.11 -7.79 -2.18
C SER A 122 -1.61 -6.40 -1.81
N ALA A 123 -2.49 -5.53 -1.34
CA ALA A 123 -2.16 -4.14 -1.02
C ALA A 123 -1.13 -4.04 0.12
N ALA A 124 -1.24 -4.92 1.11
CA ALA A 124 -0.28 -4.99 2.21
C ALA A 124 1.14 -5.32 1.72
N LEU A 125 1.27 -6.28 0.78
CA LEU A 125 2.58 -6.62 0.19
C LEU A 125 3.08 -5.54 -0.77
N ASP A 126 2.21 -4.92 -1.55
CA ASP A 126 2.59 -3.82 -2.43
C ASP A 126 3.22 -2.67 -1.64
N LEU A 127 2.64 -2.28 -0.49
CA LEU A 127 3.22 -1.29 0.43
C LEU A 127 4.56 -1.77 1.03
N CYS A 128 4.67 -3.05 1.40
CA CYS A 128 5.92 -3.63 1.90
C CYS A 128 7.02 -3.65 0.84
N TYR A 129 6.69 -3.89 -0.42
CA TYR A 129 7.65 -3.86 -1.52
C TYR A 129 8.14 -2.44 -1.84
N VAL A 130 7.29 -1.43 -1.68
CA VAL A 130 7.78 -0.03 -1.70
C VAL A 130 8.71 0.22 -0.52
N ALA A 131 8.35 -0.21 0.69
CA ALA A 131 9.19 -0.07 1.89
C ALA A 131 10.55 -0.75 1.79
N LYS A 132 10.63 -1.89 1.06
CA LYS A 132 11.85 -2.67 0.83
C LYS A 132 12.66 -2.16 -0.37
N GLY A 133 12.19 -1.13 -1.07
CA GLY A 133 12.86 -0.57 -2.25
C GLY A 133 12.77 -1.45 -3.51
N VAL A 134 11.78 -2.35 -3.58
CA VAL A 134 11.49 -3.18 -4.76
C VAL A 134 10.64 -2.41 -5.76
N TYR A 135 9.71 -1.61 -5.27
CA TYR A 135 8.91 -0.68 -6.05
C TYR A 135 9.23 0.76 -5.64
N GLU A 136 9.21 1.68 -6.61
CA GLU A 136 9.34 3.11 -6.35
C GLU A 136 8.01 3.74 -6.00
N GLY A 137 6.89 3.16 -6.44
CA GLY A 137 5.57 3.70 -6.17
C GLY A 137 4.46 2.68 -6.21
N TYR A 138 3.38 3.03 -5.52
CA TYR A 138 2.13 2.29 -5.47
C TYR A 138 0.95 3.25 -5.44
N TYR A 139 -0.12 2.91 -6.16
CA TYR A 139 -1.40 3.60 -6.06
C TYR A 139 -2.57 2.63 -6.22
N GLU A 140 -3.61 2.84 -5.43
CA GLU A 140 -4.85 2.06 -5.52
C GLU A 140 -6.03 2.86 -4.97
N MET A 141 -7.25 2.47 -5.39
CA MET A 141 -8.48 3.13 -4.94
C MET A 141 -9.42 2.18 -4.21
N ASN A 142 -10.30 2.76 -3.38
CA ASN A 142 -11.38 2.05 -2.68
C ASN A 142 -10.92 0.92 -1.75
N LEU A 143 -9.70 1.03 -1.22
CA LEU A 143 -9.18 0.11 -0.21
C LEU A 143 -9.86 0.28 1.14
N LYS A 144 -9.85 -0.79 1.90
CA LYS A 144 -10.29 -0.80 3.29
C LYS A 144 -9.12 -0.53 4.23
N ALA A 145 -9.43 -0.12 5.45
CA ALA A 145 -8.37 0.17 6.43
C ALA A 145 -7.49 -1.05 6.74
N TRP A 146 -8.04 -2.25 6.72
CA TRP A 146 -7.29 -3.47 6.98
C TRP A 146 -6.30 -3.81 5.87
N ASP A 147 -6.57 -3.42 4.61
CA ASP A 147 -5.66 -3.62 3.48
C ASP A 147 -4.36 -2.81 3.64
N VAL A 148 -4.41 -1.65 4.31
CA VAL A 148 -3.30 -0.68 4.31
C VAL A 148 -2.75 -0.32 5.68
N SER A 149 -3.48 -0.53 6.77
CA SER A 149 -3.13 -0.02 8.11
C SER A 149 -1.73 -0.41 8.59
N ALA A 150 -1.29 -1.64 8.34
CA ALA A 150 0.03 -2.12 8.70
C ALA A 150 1.10 -1.66 7.71
N GLY A 151 0.83 -1.81 6.40
CA GLY A 151 1.75 -1.43 5.34
C GLY A 151 2.12 0.06 5.36
N LEU A 152 1.16 0.94 5.73
CA LEU A 152 1.42 2.36 5.92
C LEU A 152 2.48 2.64 6.98
N ILE A 153 2.41 1.96 8.13
CA ILE A 153 3.37 2.12 9.22
C ILE A 153 4.75 1.63 8.77
N ILE A 154 4.80 0.46 8.14
CA ILE A 154 6.05 -0.12 7.64
C ILE A 154 6.71 0.80 6.61
N LEU A 155 5.94 1.30 5.64
CA LEU A 155 6.46 2.19 4.62
C LEU A 155 6.98 3.52 5.19
N GLN A 156 6.24 4.14 6.10
CA GLN A 156 6.67 5.41 6.72
C GLN A 156 7.95 5.23 7.54
N GLU A 157 8.07 4.12 8.28
CA GLU A 157 9.27 3.79 9.05
C GLU A 157 10.47 3.39 8.17
N ALA A 158 10.23 2.97 6.93
CA ALA A 158 11.25 2.74 5.91
C ALA A 158 11.68 4.03 5.17
N GLY A 159 11.11 5.19 5.51
CA GLY A 159 11.39 6.48 4.89
C GLY A 159 10.53 6.82 3.67
N GLY A 160 9.50 6.03 3.38
CA GLY A 160 8.58 6.29 2.28
C GLY A 160 7.56 7.40 2.56
N LYS A 161 6.95 7.89 1.50
CA LYS A 161 5.94 8.96 1.53
C LYS A 161 4.57 8.41 1.14
N VAL A 162 3.53 8.84 1.86
CA VAL A 162 2.14 8.47 1.62
C VAL A 162 1.28 9.71 1.51
N SER A 163 0.37 9.75 0.55
CA SER A 163 -0.64 10.81 0.40
C SER A 163 -1.94 10.26 -0.19
N ASN A 164 -2.95 11.10 -0.25
CA ASN A 164 -4.07 10.92 -1.15
C ASN A 164 -3.70 11.38 -2.57
N ILE A 165 -4.63 11.29 -3.53
CA ILE A 165 -4.37 11.66 -4.93
C ILE A 165 -4.07 13.16 -5.12
N ASP A 166 -4.50 14.02 -4.20
CA ASP A 166 -4.23 15.47 -4.25
C ASP A 166 -2.89 15.85 -3.59
N GLY A 167 -2.12 14.87 -3.10
CA GLY A 167 -0.87 15.11 -2.38
C GLY A 167 -1.04 15.53 -0.92
N LYS A 168 -2.26 15.44 -0.37
CA LYS A 168 -2.54 15.71 1.05
C LYS A 168 -2.35 14.44 1.88
N ASP A 169 -2.26 14.58 3.19
CA ASP A 169 -2.15 13.46 4.10
C ASP A 169 -3.25 12.41 3.84
N TYR A 170 -2.85 11.16 3.75
CA TYR A 170 -3.80 10.06 3.63
C TYR A 170 -4.45 9.77 4.97
N VAL A 171 -5.78 9.76 4.97
CA VAL A 171 -6.58 9.46 6.18
C VAL A 171 -7.34 8.14 5.96
N LEU A 172 -7.08 7.16 6.84
CA LEU A 172 -7.79 5.88 6.83
C LEU A 172 -9.31 6.11 6.90
N PHE A 173 -10.07 5.33 6.14
CA PHE A 173 -11.52 5.37 6.00
C PHE A 173 -12.10 6.57 5.24
N GLU A 174 -11.33 7.60 4.91
CA GLU A 174 -11.84 8.83 4.29
C GLU A 174 -11.41 8.98 2.84
N ASN A 175 -10.18 8.61 2.51
CA ASN A 175 -9.65 8.87 1.18
C ASN A 175 -9.96 7.71 0.21
N LYS A 176 -10.42 8.09 -0.99
CA LYS A 176 -10.70 7.15 -2.08
C LYS A 176 -9.42 6.53 -2.63
N TYR A 177 -8.37 7.33 -2.81
CA TYR A 177 -7.07 6.91 -3.32
C TYR A 177 -5.99 6.95 -2.26
N ILE A 178 -5.11 5.95 -2.27
CA ILE A 178 -3.81 5.97 -1.63
C ILE A 178 -2.72 6.07 -2.70
N LEU A 179 -1.73 6.91 -2.45
CA LEU A 179 -0.46 6.98 -3.16
C LEU A 179 0.66 6.75 -2.16
N ALA A 180 1.54 5.84 -2.49
CA ALA A 180 2.71 5.51 -1.69
C ALA A 180 3.95 5.48 -2.59
N SER A 181 5.09 5.93 -2.10
CA SER A 181 6.32 5.94 -2.89
C SER A 181 7.57 5.98 -2.01
N ASN A 182 8.74 5.86 -2.66
CA ASN A 182 10.05 6.08 -2.05
C ASN A 182 10.32 7.55 -1.65
N GLY A 183 9.37 8.46 -1.88
CA GLY A 183 9.53 9.90 -1.64
C GLY A 183 10.12 10.65 -2.82
N SER A 184 11.14 10.13 -3.47
CA SER A 184 11.85 10.79 -4.59
C SER A 184 10.98 11.00 -5.82
N ILE A 185 10.12 10.04 -6.16
CA ILE A 185 9.20 10.14 -7.32
C ILE A 185 7.80 10.61 -6.95
N HIS A 186 7.51 10.93 -5.67
CA HIS A 186 6.14 11.11 -5.19
C HIS A 186 5.37 12.21 -5.90
N ASP A 187 5.99 13.37 -6.06
CA ASP A 187 5.33 14.53 -6.68
C ASP A 187 5.09 14.29 -8.19
N GLU A 188 5.98 13.55 -8.86
CA GLU A 188 5.78 13.15 -10.24
C GLU A 188 4.69 12.09 -10.39
N LEU A 189 4.59 11.15 -9.43
CA LEU A 189 3.50 10.17 -9.38
C LEU A 189 2.14 10.88 -9.23
N ILE A 190 2.01 11.85 -8.31
CA ILE A 190 0.80 12.67 -8.16
C ILE A 190 0.44 13.36 -9.47
N LYS A 191 1.40 14.03 -10.11
CA LYS A 191 1.19 14.73 -11.38
C LYS A 191 0.68 13.80 -12.47
N ASN A 192 1.28 12.63 -12.60
CA ASN A 192 0.92 11.64 -13.61
C ASN A 192 -0.45 10.99 -13.36
N LEU A 193 -0.92 10.91 -12.12
CA LEU A 193 -2.23 10.36 -11.77
C LEU A 193 -3.38 11.36 -11.91
N ASN A 194 -3.10 12.65 -11.94
CA ASN A 194 -4.09 13.74 -12.04
C ASN A 194 -4.25 14.34 -13.46
N THR A 195 -3.81 13.62 -14.48
CA THR A 195 -3.84 14.10 -15.88
C THR A 195 -5.05 13.60 -16.67
#